data_44df35d4f136773a43013ed1c01f0220
#
_entry.id   44df35d4f136773a43013ed1c01f0220
#
_cell.length_a   1.000
_cell.length_b   1.000
_cell.length_c   1.000
_cell.angle_alpha   90.00
_cell.angle_beta   90.00
_cell.angle_gamma   90.00
#
_symmetry.space_group_name_H-M   'P 1'
#
loop_
_entity.id
_entity.type
_entity.pdbx_description
1 polymer ?
#
loop_
_entity_poly.entity_id
_entity_poly.type
_entity_poly.pdbx_seq_one_letter_code
_entity_poly.pdbx_strand_id
1 'polypeptide(L)'
;GQKVADQRKGIVLNETGVFLWNELKTSMTDDALAEKLVHHYSTDDEAANETQDEIQDQAQDQTQDKLQDQIRQDVKQFVQELLSLGILQECLRPCCADDADDATCVYPTKEPFAGFLEIAGMRIVLYGSRELISSQFDAFFKDCSSVQEKSQSESQAKSQNELQTESQIKMQIKMPVQMQIEILQRTTPFHPNGKTLIRNEELVVCENEQGYIILFPSMNQIREAHMTRDGRFAQIYVKGVDKEKTKEELFHAIRHFFLFFAQRQGFFAIHSASILYQDQVWLFSGHSGMGKSTHTNLWKEQFGTEIINGDLNLIGWSNGGQDNIGQSVNKQSLKGHPIVYGMPWCGTSGIASTKSYPLGGIVLLGRSDNDHFESLTNDQKIVRVMQRMISPVWTEDMLEANLKCAAKLAKEVPIYHLLCTKEPSAAYVMKARIDKEDAQQ
;
A
#
# COMPACT_ATOMS: atom_id res chain seq x y z
N GLY A 1 23.90 24.88 29.31
CA GLY A 1 22.51 25.22 29.05
C GLY A 1 21.61 24.17 29.65
N GLN A 2 20.85 24.52 30.70
CA GLN A 2 19.82 23.67 31.25
C GLN A 2 18.72 23.53 30.20
N LYS A 3 18.46 22.30 29.75
CA LYS A 3 17.23 21.97 29.06
C LYS A 3 16.09 22.22 30.04
N VAL A 4 15.24 23.18 29.74
CA VAL A 4 13.94 23.33 30.39
C VAL A 4 13.19 22.05 30.13
N ALA A 5 12.94 21.27 31.16
CA ALA A 5 12.06 20.11 31.06
C ALA A 5 10.71 20.62 30.61
N ASP A 6 10.22 20.10 29.51
CA ASP A 6 8.85 20.33 29.05
C ASP A 6 7.91 19.97 30.21
N GLN A 7 7.31 21.00 30.81
CA GLN A 7 6.31 20.80 31.84
C GLN A 7 5.02 20.32 31.16
N ARG A 8 4.99 19.02 30.84
CA ARG A 8 3.74 18.35 30.56
C ARG A 8 2.91 18.45 31.83
N LYS A 9 1.72 19.00 31.75
CA LYS A 9 0.75 18.95 32.87
C LYS A 9 0.63 17.50 33.28
N GLY A 10 1.05 17.20 34.50
CA GLY A 10 0.87 15.87 35.07
C GLY A 10 -0.63 15.58 35.13
N ILE A 11 -1.05 14.43 34.62
CA ILE A 11 -2.43 13.95 34.79
C ILE A 11 -2.47 13.28 36.16
N VAL A 12 -3.37 13.76 37.02
CA VAL A 12 -3.65 13.10 38.28
C VAL A 12 -4.84 12.19 38.06
N LEU A 13 -4.63 10.89 38.17
CA LEU A 13 -5.65 9.87 38.05
C LEU A 13 -6.22 9.52 39.44
N ASN A 14 -7.54 9.40 39.54
CA ASN A 14 -8.20 8.75 40.65
C ASN A 14 -8.08 7.23 40.57
N GLU A 15 -8.61 6.48 41.50
CA GLU A 15 -8.53 5.01 41.52
C GLU A 15 -9.08 4.37 40.25
N THR A 16 -10.23 4.81 39.76
CA THR A 16 -10.80 4.37 38.47
C THR A 16 -9.90 4.68 37.32
N GLY A 17 -9.33 5.88 37.27
CA GLY A 17 -8.39 6.28 36.22
C GLY A 17 -7.09 5.44 36.24
N VAL A 18 -6.62 5.07 37.45
CA VAL A 18 -5.45 4.16 37.58
C VAL A 18 -5.77 2.76 37.09
N PHE A 19 -6.97 2.24 37.40
CA PHE A 19 -7.42 0.95 36.87
C PHE A 19 -7.47 0.97 35.34
N LEU A 20 -8.19 1.92 34.75
CA LEU A 20 -8.31 2.09 33.30
C LEU A 20 -6.94 2.24 32.64
N TRP A 21 -6.04 3.02 33.23
CA TRP A 21 -4.67 3.18 32.74
C TRP A 21 -3.88 1.88 32.71
N ASN A 22 -4.06 1.04 33.72
CA ASN A 22 -3.38 -0.25 33.79
C ASN A 22 -3.92 -1.25 32.75
N GLU A 23 -5.22 -1.24 32.51
CA GLU A 23 -5.85 -2.07 31.49
C GLU A 23 -5.46 -1.63 30.07
N LEU A 24 -5.31 -0.32 29.84
CA LEU A 24 -4.88 0.26 28.56
C LEU A 24 -3.41 -0.02 28.20
N LYS A 25 -2.65 -0.72 29.03
CA LYS A 25 -1.33 -1.28 28.64
C LYS A 25 -1.45 -2.32 27.54
N THR A 26 -2.60 -2.93 27.40
CA THR A 26 -2.95 -3.81 26.29
C THR A 26 -3.96 -3.13 25.36
N SER A 27 -3.89 -3.42 24.06
CA SER A 27 -4.84 -2.89 23.09
C SER A 27 -6.24 -3.48 23.35
N MET A 28 -7.25 -2.61 23.49
CA MET A 28 -8.65 -3.03 23.61
C MET A 28 -9.59 -1.92 23.13
N THR A 29 -10.86 -2.26 22.91
CA THR A 29 -11.91 -1.29 22.58
C THR A 29 -12.39 -0.57 23.85
N ASP A 30 -12.97 0.61 23.69
CA ASP A 30 -13.62 1.35 24.78
C ASP A 30 -14.77 0.54 25.42
N ASP A 31 -15.52 -0.24 24.64
CA ASP A 31 -16.55 -1.13 25.16
C ASP A 31 -15.97 -2.26 26.02
N ALA A 32 -14.89 -2.93 25.56
CA ALA A 32 -14.21 -3.97 26.34
C ALA A 32 -13.58 -3.39 27.63
N LEU A 33 -13.09 -2.16 27.58
CA LEU A 33 -12.55 -1.45 28.73
C LEU A 33 -13.67 -1.11 29.75
N ALA A 34 -14.85 -0.70 29.25
CA ALA A 34 -16.03 -0.44 30.07
C ALA A 34 -16.55 -1.72 30.75
N GLU A 35 -16.59 -2.85 30.03
CA GLU A 35 -16.97 -4.16 30.60
C GLU A 35 -16.03 -4.59 31.73
N LYS A 36 -14.73 -4.40 31.56
CA LYS A 36 -13.75 -4.69 32.62
C LYS A 36 -13.95 -3.80 33.85
N LEU A 37 -14.30 -2.54 33.66
CA LEU A 37 -14.56 -1.62 34.74
C LEU A 37 -15.83 -2.01 35.48
N VAL A 38 -16.90 -2.36 34.77
CA VAL A 38 -18.14 -2.88 35.36
C VAL A 38 -17.87 -4.13 36.22
N HIS A 39 -17.11 -5.07 35.67
CA HIS A 39 -16.74 -6.31 36.37
C HIS A 39 -15.90 -6.03 37.62
N HIS A 40 -14.95 -5.09 37.54
CA HIS A 40 -14.12 -4.70 38.70
C HIS A 40 -14.97 -4.21 39.88
N TYR A 41 -15.96 -3.36 39.64
CA TYR A 41 -16.83 -2.86 40.67
C TYR A 41 -17.91 -3.87 41.11
N SER A 42 -18.34 -4.78 40.23
CA SER A 42 -19.31 -5.84 40.61
C SER A 42 -18.71 -6.87 41.56
N THR A 43 -17.40 -7.17 41.43
CA THR A 43 -16.73 -8.13 42.33
C THR A 43 -16.43 -7.54 43.72
N ASP A 44 -16.29 -6.22 43.82
CA ASP A 44 -16.10 -5.58 45.13
C ASP A 44 -17.42 -5.49 45.93
N ASP A 45 -18.57 -5.43 45.25
CA ASP A 45 -19.91 -5.43 45.90
C ASP A 45 -20.35 -6.84 46.35
N GLU A 46 -19.93 -7.91 45.68
CA GLU A 46 -20.22 -9.28 46.13
C GLU A 46 -19.49 -9.67 47.42
N ALA A 47 -18.33 -9.04 47.68
CA ALA A 47 -17.61 -9.27 48.94
C ALA A 47 -18.25 -8.52 50.19
N ALA A 48 -19.18 -7.63 49.96
CA ALA A 48 -19.80 -6.79 51.00
C ALA A 48 -21.22 -7.22 51.37
N ASN A 49 -21.92 -8.09 50.62
CA ASN A 49 -23.33 -8.42 50.82
C ASN A 49 -23.60 -9.92 50.89
N GLU A 50 -23.14 -10.59 51.97
CA GLU A 50 -23.79 -11.78 52.46
C GLU A 50 -24.75 -11.37 53.61
N THR A 51 -25.91 -10.83 53.28
CA THR A 51 -27.17 -10.93 54.08
C THR A 51 -28.27 -10.05 53.50
N GLN A 52 -29.36 -10.68 53.19
CA GLN A 52 -30.75 -10.20 53.13
C GLN A 52 -31.49 -10.11 51.77
N ASP A 53 -32.32 -11.11 51.63
CA ASP A 53 -33.75 -11.16 51.22
C ASP A 53 -34.25 -10.58 49.89
N GLU A 54 -34.84 -11.53 49.15
CA GLU A 54 -35.74 -11.44 48.00
C GLU A 54 -36.87 -10.42 48.22
N ILE A 55 -36.95 -9.39 47.41
CA ILE A 55 -38.11 -8.65 46.86
C ILE A 55 -37.62 -7.28 46.32
N GLN A 56 -37.31 -7.21 45.04
CA GLN A 56 -37.34 -5.94 44.23
C GLN A 56 -36.68 -6.07 42.84
N ASP A 57 -37.14 -7.02 42.04
CA ASP A 57 -36.44 -7.39 40.76
C ASP A 57 -36.66 -6.45 39.56
N GLN A 58 -37.62 -5.52 39.58
CA GLN A 58 -37.87 -4.69 38.37
C GLN A 58 -37.38 -3.24 38.44
N ALA A 59 -37.13 -2.71 39.64
CA ALA A 59 -36.58 -1.36 39.78
C ALA A 59 -35.02 -1.35 39.79
N GLN A 60 -34.41 -2.47 40.14
CA GLN A 60 -32.96 -2.62 40.15
C GLN A 60 -32.40 -2.78 38.71
N ASP A 61 -33.09 -3.48 37.82
CA ASP A 61 -32.65 -3.70 36.43
C ASP A 61 -32.52 -2.40 35.63
N GLN A 62 -33.52 -1.48 35.74
CA GLN A 62 -33.47 -0.17 35.09
C GLN A 62 -32.41 0.79 35.67
N THR A 63 -32.03 0.58 36.91
CA THR A 63 -30.98 1.39 37.55
C THR A 63 -29.59 0.88 37.17
N GLN A 64 -29.45 -0.42 37.01
CA GLN A 64 -28.22 -1.09 36.63
C GLN A 64 -27.85 -0.80 35.15
N ASP A 65 -28.84 -0.84 34.23
CA ASP A 65 -28.66 -0.47 32.83
C ASP A 65 -28.21 1.01 32.69
N LYS A 66 -28.83 1.91 33.42
CA LYS A 66 -28.44 3.34 33.43
C LYS A 66 -27.05 3.55 33.98
N LEU A 67 -26.64 2.80 34.99
CA LEU A 67 -25.29 2.87 35.53
C LEU A 67 -24.24 2.34 34.55
N GLN A 68 -24.56 1.24 33.87
CA GLN A 68 -23.67 0.69 32.81
C GLN A 68 -23.50 1.66 31.63
N ASP A 69 -24.58 2.31 31.20
CA ASP A 69 -24.52 3.31 30.13
C ASP A 69 -23.70 4.54 30.56
N GLN A 70 -23.81 4.97 31.81
CA GLN A 70 -22.99 6.06 32.36
C GLN A 70 -21.52 5.67 32.39
N ILE A 71 -21.18 4.46 32.84
CA ILE A 71 -19.81 3.95 32.87
C ILE A 71 -19.23 3.91 31.44
N ARG A 72 -20.00 3.46 30.45
CA ARG A 72 -19.57 3.47 29.07
C ARG A 72 -19.27 4.87 28.53
N GLN A 73 -20.09 5.85 28.90
CA GLN A 73 -19.86 7.24 28.51
C GLN A 73 -18.61 7.82 29.20
N ASP A 74 -18.41 7.55 30.46
CA ASP A 74 -17.27 8.06 31.23
C ASP A 74 -15.95 7.44 30.73
N VAL A 75 -15.95 6.14 30.40
CA VAL A 75 -14.81 5.46 29.77
C VAL A 75 -14.50 6.06 28.41
N LYS A 76 -15.51 6.28 27.57
CA LYS A 76 -15.33 6.92 26.26
C LYS A 76 -14.73 8.32 26.39
N GLN A 77 -15.23 9.11 27.32
CA GLN A 77 -14.71 10.45 27.57
C GLN A 77 -13.25 10.40 28.03
N PHE A 78 -12.92 9.50 28.96
CA PHE A 78 -11.56 9.31 29.45
C PHE A 78 -10.59 8.91 28.33
N VAL A 79 -10.97 7.93 27.50
CA VAL A 79 -10.17 7.49 26.34
C VAL A 79 -9.97 8.64 25.34
N GLN A 80 -11.03 9.40 25.03
CA GLN A 80 -10.95 10.54 24.11
C GLN A 80 -10.02 11.65 24.66
N GLU A 81 -10.05 11.89 25.96
CA GLU A 81 -9.15 12.87 26.58
C GLU A 81 -7.68 12.41 26.47
N LEU A 82 -7.39 11.14 26.74
CA LEU A 82 -6.04 10.59 26.61
C LEU A 82 -5.57 10.56 25.16
N LEU A 83 -6.46 10.28 24.20
CA LEU A 83 -6.18 10.39 22.76
C LEU A 83 -5.86 11.84 22.36
N SER A 84 -6.66 12.80 22.85
CA SER A 84 -6.46 14.23 22.55
C SER A 84 -5.14 14.77 23.09
N LEU A 85 -4.67 14.22 24.21
CA LEU A 85 -3.38 14.54 24.82
C LEU A 85 -2.20 13.80 24.18
N GLY A 86 -2.46 12.91 23.20
CA GLY A 86 -1.46 12.07 22.56
C GLY A 86 -0.79 11.03 23.47
N ILE A 87 -1.48 10.67 24.59
CA ILE A 87 -1.03 9.68 25.55
C ILE A 87 -1.42 8.27 25.10
N LEU A 88 -2.62 8.14 24.51
CA LEU A 88 -3.07 6.95 23.81
C LEU A 88 -2.96 7.15 22.31
N GLN A 89 -2.92 6.04 21.59
CA GLN A 89 -2.97 5.97 20.16
C GLN A 89 -3.97 4.90 19.73
N GLU A 90 -4.82 5.22 18.76
CA GLU A 90 -5.73 4.23 18.20
C GLU A 90 -4.94 3.10 17.51
N CYS A 91 -5.31 1.85 17.82
CA CYS A 91 -4.72 0.69 17.19
C CYS A 91 -5.36 0.42 15.83
N LEU A 92 -4.54 0.06 14.84
CA LEU A 92 -4.99 -0.42 13.55
C LEU A 92 -5.46 -1.88 13.69
N ARG A 93 -6.77 -2.11 13.83
CA ARG A 93 -7.35 -3.47 13.88
C ARG A 93 -8.46 -3.62 12.85
N PRO A 94 -8.53 -4.76 12.16
CA PRO A 94 -9.68 -5.08 11.30
C PRO A 94 -10.95 -5.26 12.16
N CYS A 95 -12.11 -4.96 11.55
CA CYS A 95 -13.42 -5.15 12.20
C CYS A 95 -13.75 -6.63 12.50
N CYS A 96 -13.03 -7.58 11.86
CA CYS A 96 -13.19 -9.03 11.98
C CYS A 96 -11.92 -9.62 12.62
N ALA A 97 -11.67 -9.30 13.90
CA ALA A 97 -10.43 -9.73 14.59
C ALA A 97 -10.30 -11.27 14.71
N ASP A 98 -11.40 -12.02 14.61
CA ASP A 98 -11.43 -13.48 14.74
C ASP A 98 -11.25 -14.22 13.41
N ASP A 99 -11.39 -13.52 12.24
CA ASP A 99 -11.26 -14.08 10.89
C ASP A 99 -10.13 -13.37 10.12
N ALA A 100 -8.92 -13.41 10.64
CA ALA A 100 -7.76 -12.71 10.05
C ALA A 100 -7.40 -13.16 8.62
N ASP A 101 -7.98 -14.28 8.14
CA ASP A 101 -7.78 -14.81 6.78
C ASP A 101 -8.87 -14.39 5.79
N ASP A 102 -9.92 -13.67 6.20
CA ASP A 102 -10.94 -13.20 5.28
C ASP A 102 -10.46 -12.00 4.46
N ALA A 103 -10.20 -12.23 3.17
CA ALA A 103 -9.81 -11.23 2.19
C ALA A 103 -10.89 -10.14 1.97
N THR A 104 -12.08 -10.30 2.56
CA THR A 104 -13.20 -9.34 2.48
C THR A 104 -13.30 -8.39 3.68
N CYS A 105 -12.42 -8.55 4.68
CA CYS A 105 -12.44 -7.71 5.87
C CYS A 105 -12.12 -6.25 5.51
N VAL A 106 -13.02 -5.35 5.87
CA VAL A 106 -12.87 -3.89 5.72
C VAL A 106 -12.61 -3.29 7.09
N TYR A 107 -11.55 -2.50 7.19
CA TYR A 107 -11.26 -1.75 8.40
C TYR A 107 -12.32 -0.66 8.62
N PRO A 108 -12.84 -0.47 9.84
CA PRO A 108 -13.81 0.57 10.11
C PRO A 108 -13.21 1.95 9.85
N THR A 109 -13.93 2.79 9.13
CA THR A 109 -13.50 4.15 8.81
C THR A 109 -14.67 5.12 8.91
N LYS A 110 -14.38 6.36 9.31
CA LYS A 110 -15.32 7.50 9.25
C LYS A 110 -15.07 8.36 8.01
N GLU A 111 -13.99 8.10 7.29
CA GLU A 111 -13.63 8.86 6.10
C GLU A 111 -14.52 8.46 4.92
N PRO A 112 -14.88 9.41 4.05
CA PRO A 112 -15.67 9.13 2.86
C PRO A 112 -14.89 8.25 1.88
N PHE A 113 -15.60 7.35 1.20
CA PHE A 113 -15.02 6.56 0.12
C PHE A 113 -14.61 7.47 -1.05
N ALA A 114 -13.34 7.46 -1.41
CA ALA A 114 -12.81 8.27 -2.51
C ALA A 114 -12.76 7.52 -3.85
N GLY A 115 -12.64 6.20 -3.82
CA GLY A 115 -12.50 5.32 -4.99
C GLY A 115 -11.49 4.22 -4.74
N PHE A 116 -11.06 3.54 -5.80
CA PHE A 116 -10.02 2.52 -5.70
C PHE A 116 -9.09 2.51 -6.91
N LEU A 117 -7.87 2.06 -6.69
CA LEU A 117 -6.90 1.76 -7.73
C LEU A 117 -6.93 0.27 -8.05
N GLU A 118 -6.78 -0.07 -9.33
CA GLU A 118 -6.68 -1.45 -9.79
C GLU A 118 -5.38 -1.61 -10.58
N ILE A 119 -4.41 -2.34 -9.98
CA ILE A 119 -3.07 -2.53 -10.53
C ILE A 119 -2.71 -4.01 -10.42
N ALA A 120 -2.40 -4.67 -11.52
CA ALA A 120 -2.03 -6.08 -11.58
C ALA A 120 -3.04 -7.03 -10.89
N GLY A 121 -4.35 -6.72 -10.97
CA GLY A 121 -5.40 -7.46 -10.27
C GLY A 121 -5.51 -7.18 -8.77
N MET A 122 -4.62 -6.36 -8.22
CA MET A 122 -4.69 -5.89 -6.84
C MET A 122 -5.57 -4.65 -6.75
N ARG A 123 -6.38 -4.58 -5.69
CA ARG A 123 -7.28 -3.45 -5.44
C ARG A 123 -6.86 -2.71 -4.17
N ILE A 124 -6.62 -1.42 -4.33
CA ILE A 124 -6.28 -0.49 -3.26
C ILE A 124 -7.45 0.47 -3.10
N VAL A 125 -8.21 0.33 -2.01
CA VAL A 125 -9.36 1.17 -1.70
C VAL A 125 -8.89 2.41 -0.95
N LEU A 126 -9.30 3.58 -1.42
CA LEU A 126 -8.93 4.87 -0.86
C LEU A 126 -10.12 5.51 -0.15
N TYR A 127 -9.92 5.93 1.08
CA TYR A 127 -10.86 6.72 1.86
C TYR A 127 -10.26 8.10 2.17
N GLY A 128 -11.10 9.14 2.18
CA GLY A 128 -10.71 10.52 2.38
C GLY A 128 -11.27 11.43 1.29
N SER A 129 -10.79 12.68 1.20
CA SER A 129 -11.26 13.61 0.19
C SER A 129 -10.80 13.21 -1.21
N ARG A 130 -11.77 12.99 -2.14
CA ARG A 130 -11.50 12.69 -3.57
C ARG A 130 -10.64 13.76 -4.23
N GLU A 131 -10.76 15.01 -3.78
CA GLU A 131 -9.99 16.14 -4.32
C GLU A 131 -8.47 16.02 -4.06
N LEU A 132 -8.04 15.19 -3.12
CA LEU A 132 -6.63 14.94 -2.82
C LEU A 132 -6.01 13.83 -3.66
N ILE A 133 -6.82 13.10 -4.43
CA ILE A 133 -6.33 12.03 -5.29
C ILE A 133 -5.83 12.63 -6.60
N SER A 134 -4.57 12.34 -6.94
CA SER A 134 -3.92 12.85 -8.15
C SER A 134 -4.54 12.30 -9.42
N SER A 135 -4.69 13.13 -10.46
CA SER A 135 -5.10 12.70 -11.80
C SER A 135 -4.08 11.76 -12.48
N GLN A 136 -2.85 11.68 -11.99
CA GLN A 136 -1.87 10.69 -12.47
C GLN A 136 -2.34 9.24 -12.24
N PHE A 137 -3.32 9.03 -11.36
CA PHE A 137 -3.97 7.73 -11.17
C PHE A 137 -5.10 7.43 -12.14
N ASP A 138 -5.62 8.40 -12.92
CA ASP A 138 -6.91 8.28 -13.63
C ASP A 138 -7.04 7.01 -14.46
N ALA A 139 -5.99 6.58 -15.16
CA ALA A 139 -6.02 5.35 -15.95
C ALA A 139 -6.20 4.07 -15.11
N PHE A 140 -5.83 4.11 -13.83
CA PHE A 140 -5.90 2.99 -12.88
C PHE A 140 -7.00 3.17 -11.83
N PHE A 141 -7.60 4.36 -11.78
CA PHE A 141 -8.57 4.75 -10.77
C PHE A 141 -10.00 4.47 -11.24
N LYS A 142 -10.81 3.97 -10.32
CA LYS A 142 -12.25 3.75 -10.53
C LYS A 142 -13.04 4.33 -9.36
N ASP A 143 -14.12 4.99 -9.67
CA ASP A 143 -15.09 5.50 -8.70
C ASP A 143 -16.43 4.75 -8.84
N CYS A 144 -17.40 5.10 -7.99
CA CYS A 144 -18.71 4.47 -8.01
C CYS A 144 -19.49 4.68 -9.34
N SER A 145 -19.22 5.76 -10.08
CA SER A 145 -19.91 6.07 -11.33
C SER A 145 -19.46 5.18 -12.49
N SER A 146 -18.19 4.81 -12.53
CA SER A 146 -17.62 3.95 -13.58
C SER A 146 -18.11 2.49 -13.54
N VAL A 147 -18.72 2.07 -12.42
CA VAL A 147 -19.27 0.71 -12.26
C VAL A 147 -20.72 0.61 -12.73
N GLN A 148 -21.45 1.74 -12.75
CA GLN A 148 -22.87 1.77 -13.20
C GLN A 148 -23.03 1.56 -14.71
N GLU A 149 -22.05 1.97 -15.53
CA GLU A 149 -22.14 1.81 -16.99
C GLU A 149 -22.07 0.35 -17.46
N LYS A 150 -21.41 -0.54 -16.70
CA LYS A 150 -21.33 -1.96 -17.06
C LYS A 150 -22.56 -2.76 -16.62
N SER A 151 -23.34 -2.29 -15.64
CA SER A 151 -24.55 -2.98 -15.15
C SER A 151 -25.82 -2.52 -15.84
N GLN A 152 -25.81 -1.37 -16.55
CA GLN A 152 -26.97 -0.86 -17.26
C GLN A 152 -27.23 -1.52 -18.62
N SER A 153 -26.28 -2.32 -19.13
CA SER A 153 -26.53 -3.14 -20.33
C SER A 153 -27.37 -4.40 -20.07
N GLU A 154 -27.69 -4.74 -18.83
CA GLU A 154 -28.39 -5.98 -18.49
C GLU A 154 -29.73 -5.85 -17.73
N SER A 155 -30.17 -4.66 -17.30
CA SER A 155 -31.54 -4.55 -16.74
C SER A 155 -32.05 -3.10 -16.67
N GLN A 156 -33.09 -2.83 -17.46
CA GLN A 156 -33.98 -1.69 -17.26
C GLN A 156 -34.89 -1.95 -16.05
N ALA A 157 -34.86 -1.09 -15.02
CA ALA A 157 -36.02 -0.60 -14.28
C ALA A 157 -35.66 0.26 -13.03
N LYS A 158 -36.11 1.51 -13.09
CA LYS A 158 -36.76 2.41 -12.10
C LYS A 158 -36.22 2.60 -10.67
N SER A 159 -35.79 3.81 -10.41
CA SER A 159 -36.03 4.78 -9.31
C SER A 159 -36.22 4.26 -7.87
N GLN A 160 -35.21 4.58 -7.01
CA GLN A 160 -35.36 5.07 -5.62
C GLN A 160 -33.97 5.55 -5.11
N ASN A 161 -33.82 6.86 -4.86
CA ASN A 161 -32.52 7.55 -4.98
C ASN A 161 -31.88 7.99 -3.66
N GLU A 162 -31.92 7.29 -2.54
CA GLU A 162 -31.06 7.69 -1.40
C GLU A 162 -30.63 6.52 -0.48
N LEU A 163 -31.44 5.48 -0.36
CA LEU A 163 -31.07 4.28 0.43
C LEU A 163 -30.24 3.26 -0.36
N GLN A 164 -30.06 3.49 -1.66
CA GLN A 164 -29.28 2.60 -2.54
C GLN A 164 -27.77 2.82 -2.45
N THR A 165 -27.31 3.98 -1.97
CA THR A 165 -25.88 4.34 -2.00
C THR A 165 -25.05 3.50 -1.03
N GLU A 166 -25.48 3.30 0.21
CA GLU A 166 -24.75 2.47 1.19
C GLU A 166 -24.81 0.98 0.87
N SER A 167 -25.98 0.49 0.42
CA SER A 167 -26.15 -0.90 0.02
C SER A 167 -25.41 -1.21 -1.29
N GLN A 168 -25.33 -0.25 -2.22
CA GLN A 168 -24.55 -0.38 -3.45
C GLN A 168 -23.05 -0.31 -3.18
N ILE A 169 -22.60 0.57 -2.29
CA ILE A 169 -21.22 0.60 -1.80
C ILE A 169 -20.88 -0.73 -1.13
N LYS A 170 -21.71 -1.26 -0.24
CA LYS A 170 -21.54 -2.59 0.38
C LYS A 170 -21.61 -3.75 -0.63
N MET A 171 -22.40 -3.63 -1.70
CA MET A 171 -22.49 -4.66 -2.75
C MET A 171 -21.32 -4.60 -3.74
N GLN A 172 -20.74 -3.42 -3.97
CA GLN A 172 -19.52 -3.21 -4.76
C GLN A 172 -18.24 -3.62 -4.00
N ILE A 173 -18.26 -3.55 -2.68
CA ILE A 173 -17.20 -4.06 -1.77
C ILE A 173 -17.21 -5.60 -1.70
N LYS A 174 -18.14 -6.32 -2.34
CA LYS A 174 -18.13 -7.80 -2.43
C LYS A 174 -16.98 -8.40 -3.24
N MET A 175 -16.16 -7.58 -3.88
CA MET A 175 -14.87 -8.02 -4.40
C MET A 175 -13.81 -7.86 -3.30
N PRO A 176 -12.86 -8.80 -3.17
CA PRO A 176 -11.90 -8.76 -2.08
C PRO A 176 -11.15 -7.42 -2.05
N VAL A 177 -11.35 -6.65 -0.98
CA VAL A 177 -10.50 -5.49 -0.66
C VAL A 177 -9.17 -6.06 -0.25
N GLN A 178 -8.15 -5.81 -1.05
CA GLN A 178 -6.83 -6.37 -0.78
C GLN A 178 -6.00 -5.42 0.09
N MET A 179 -6.15 -4.10 -0.11
CA MET A 179 -5.52 -3.06 0.70
C MET A 179 -6.47 -1.88 0.87
N GLN A 180 -6.55 -1.32 2.06
CA GLN A 180 -7.28 -0.09 2.38
C GLN A 180 -6.31 1.00 2.82
N ILE A 181 -6.46 2.20 2.27
CA ILE A 181 -5.70 3.38 2.67
C ILE A 181 -6.67 4.49 3.06
N GLU A 182 -6.51 5.01 4.28
CA GLU A 182 -7.21 6.19 4.75
C GLU A 182 -6.30 7.42 4.67
N ILE A 183 -6.85 8.51 4.17
CA ILE A 183 -6.18 9.81 4.10
C ILE A 183 -6.83 10.72 5.13
N LEU A 184 -6.12 10.97 6.22
CA LEU A 184 -6.59 11.67 7.41
C LEU A 184 -5.93 13.04 7.52
N GLN A 185 -6.73 14.07 7.83
CA GLN A 185 -6.16 15.38 8.11
C GLN A 185 -5.68 15.46 9.55
N ARG A 186 -4.40 15.83 9.74
CA ARG A 186 -3.80 16.01 11.05
C ARG A 186 -2.72 17.08 11.03
N THR A 187 -2.81 18.00 11.98
CA THR A 187 -1.83 19.08 12.17
C THR A 187 -0.83 18.83 13.28
N THR A 188 -1.21 17.99 14.25
CA THR A 188 -0.38 17.68 15.43
C THR A 188 0.67 16.62 15.06
N PRO A 189 1.96 16.86 15.33
CA PRO A 189 3.00 15.86 15.09
C PRO A 189 2.80 14.66 16.03
N PHE A 190 3.08 13.46 15.49
CA PHE A 190 3.23 12.26 16.30
C PHE A 190 4.65 12.17 16.89
N HIS A 191 4.78 11.33 17.90
CA HIS A 191 6.08 10.90 18.42
C HIS A 191 6.26 9.44 18.02
N PRO A 192 6.94 9.15 16.90
CA PRO A 192 7.14 7.78 16.46
C PRO A 192 7.90 7.01 17.55
N ASN A 193 7.37 5.85 17.91
CA ASN A 193 7.97 4.90 18.81
C ASN A 193 8.26 3.59 18.06
N GLY A 194 9.18 2.80 18.57
CA GLY A 194 9.52 1.51 18.00
C GLY A 194 10.97 1.41 17.52
N LYS A 195 11.29 0.25 16.99
CA LYS A 195 12.63 -0.05 16.43
C LYS A 195 12.73 0.53 15.01
N THR A 196 13.73 1.38 14.76
CA THR A 196 14.02 1.84 13.41
C THR A 196 14.58 0.69 12.58
N LEU A 197 13.91 0.36 11.48
CA LEU A 197 14.32 -0.67 10.52
C LEU A 197 15.20 -0.09 9.43
N ILE A 198 14.79 1.04 8.84
CA ILE A 198 15.53 1.74 7.78
C ILE A 198 15.44 3.24 7.99
N ARG A 199 16.49 3.95 7.58
CA ARG A 199 16.55 5.42 7.58
C ARG A 199 17.37 5.91 6.40
N ASN A 200 16.74 6.73 5.55
CA ASN A 200 17.41 7.48 4.49
C ASN A 200 16.74 8.86 4.32
N GLU A 201 17.11 9.61 3.31
CA GLU A 201 16.57 10.95 3.05
C GLU A 201 15.10 10.95 2.64
N GLU A 202 14.61 9.87 2.01
CA GLU A 202 13.23 9.75 1.54
C GLU A 202 12.31 9.14 2.58
N LEU A 203 12.81 8.18 3.37
CA LEU A 203 11.99 7.30 4.19
C LEU A 203 12.67 6.93 5.51
N VAL A 204 11.92 6.98 6.60
CA VAL A 204 12.28 6.32 7.86
C VAL A 204 11.15 5.37 8.21
N VAL A 205 11.47 4.09 8.40
CA VAL A 205 10.50 3.07 8.83
C VAL A 205 10.86 2.61 10.23
N CYS A 206 9.89 2.72 11.13
CA CYS A 206 9.95 2.17 12.48
C CYS A 206 8.93 1.05 12.61
N GLU A 207 9.27 0.01 13.36
CA GLU A 207 8.37 -1.09 13.69
C GLU A 207 8.02 -1.05 15.17
N ASN A 208 6.75 -1.23 15.50
CA ASN A 208 6.25 -1.43 16.84
C ASN A 208 5.27 -2.63 16.88
N GLU A 209 4.58 -2.83 18.00
CA GLU A 209 3.62 -3.93 18.18
C GLU A 209 2.43 -3.85 17.23
N GLN A 210 2.04 -2.65 16.77
CA GLN A 210 0.87 -2.40 15.93
C GLN A 210 1.18 -2.54 14.43
N GLY A 211 2.44 -2.40 14.03
CA GLY A 211 2.86 -2.44 12.63
C GLY A 211 4.03 -1.51 12.35
N TYR A 212 3.93 -0.79 11.23
CA TYR A 212 4.97 0.12 10.76
C TYR A 212 4.53 1.57 10.89
N ILE A 213 5.43 2.41 11.40
CA ILE A 213 5.33 3.86 11.33
C ILE A 213 6.31 4.33 10.27
N ILE A 214 5.79 5.02 9.27
CA ILE A 214 6.55 5.46 8.10
C ILE A 214 6.62 6.98 8.11
N LEU A 215 7.82 7.52 8.18
CA LEU A 215 8.08 8.96 8.12
C LEU A 215 8.63 9.34 6.76
N PHE A 216 8.23 10.49 6.28
CA PHE A 216 8.65 11.06 5.00
C PHE A 216 9.44 12.36 5.21
N PRO A 217 10.76 12.31 5.48
CA PRO A 217 11.56 13.49 5.82
C PRO A 217 11.57 14.58 4.73
N SER A 218 11.52 14.17 3.46
CA SER A 218 11.54 15.07 2.30
C SER A 218 10.17 15.69 1.96
N MET A 219 9.07 15.18 2.56
CA MET A 219 7.71 15.67 2.31
C MET A 219 7.33 16.77 3.31
N ASN A 220 6.55 17.74 2.85
CA ASN A 220 6.08 18.85 3.67
C ASN A 220 4.62 18.73 4.10
N GLN A 221 3.76 18.15 3.24
CA GLN A 221 2.34 17.97 3.50
C GLN A 221 2.04 16.63 4.16
N ILE A 222 2.88 15.61 3.93
CA ILE A 222 2.81 14.29 4.53
C ILE A 222 4.07 14.06 5.34
N ARG A 223 3.92 13.87 6.64
CA ARG A 223 5.06 13.62 7.53
C ARG A 223 5.13 12.19 8.01
N GLU A 224 4.00 11.57 8.12
CA GLU A 224 3.84 10.30 8.82
C GLU A 224 2.68 9.51 8.24
N ALA A 225 2.85 8.20 8.26
CA ALA A 225 1.79 7.25 8.00
C ALA A 225 1.97 6.00 8.86
N HIS A 226 0.89 5.29 9.11
CA HIS A 226 0.87 4.03 9.85
C HIS A 226 0.36 2.92 8.93
N MET A 227 0.91 1.72 9.09
CA MET A 227 0.52 0.56 8.29
C MET A 227 0.56 -0.70 9.14
N THR A 228 -0.43 -1.58 8.96
CA THR A 228 -0.43 -2.92 9.56
C THR A 228 0.73 -3.77 9.02
N ARG A 229 1.15 -4.79 9.79
CA ARG A 229 2.29 -5.67 9.41
C ARG A 229 2.05 -6.43 8.11
N ASP A 230 0.82 -6.78 7.82
CA ASP A 230 0.41 -7.46 6.58
C ASP A 230 0.25 -6.51 5.38
N GLY A 231 0.28 -5.19 5.61
CA GLY A 231 0.13 -4.16 4.60
C GLY A 231 -1.29 -4.00 4.06
N ARG A 232 -2.28 -4.62 4.69
CA ARG A 232 -3.68 -4.52 4.23
C ARG A 232 -4.37 -3.22 4.60
N PHE A 233 -3.87 -2.53 5.62
CA PHE A 233 -4.42 -1.26 6.06
C PHE A 233 -3.32 -0.25 6.30
N ALA A 234 -3.54 0.99 5.83
CA ALA A 234 -2.66 2.11 6.09
C ALA A 234 -3.46 3.40 6.34
N GLN A 235 -2.90 4.27 7.18
CA GLN A 235 -3.39 5.63 7.42
C GLN A 235 -2.29 6.62 7.07
N ILE A 236 -2.60 7.56 6.16
CA ILE A 236 -1.69 8.62 5.74
C ILE A 236 -2.17 9.94 6.31
N TYR A 237 -1.34 10.60 7.10
CA TYR A 237 -1.69 11.85 7.76
C TYR A 237 -1.20 13.05 6.97
N VAL A 238 -2.15 13.85 6.48
CA VAL A 238 -1.89 15.05 5.66
C VAL A 238 -2.16 16.32 6.47
N LYS A 239 -1.41 17.38 6.20
CA LYS A 239 -1.65 18.70 6.81
C LYS A 239 -2.81 19.45 6.16
N GLY A 240 -3.05 19.23 4.87
CA GLY A 240 -4.15 19.82 4.14
C GLY A 240 -4.02 21.33 3.85
N VAL A 241 -2.84 21.92 4.00
CA VAL A 241 -2.61 23.36 3.82
C VAL A 241 -2.46 23.73 2.34
N ASP A 242 -1.74 22.92 1.57
CA ASP A 242 -1.51 23.10 0.14
C ASP A 242 -2.04 21.85 -0.60
N LYS A 243 -3.18 22.00 -1.28
CA LYS A 243 -3.87 20.89 -1.95
C LYS A 243 -3.05 20.28 -3.08
N GLU A 244 -2.43 21.10 -3.94
CA GLU A 244 -1.72 20.57 -5.10
C GLU A 244 -0.45 19.83 -4.67
N LYS A 245 0.28 20.39 -3.73
CA LYS A 245 1.45 19.72 -3.16
C LYS A 245 1.06 18.46 -2.38
N THR A 246 -0.10 18.47 -1.70
CA THR A 246 -0.63 17.28 -1.03
C THR A 246 -0.93 16.15 -2.02
N LYS A 247 -1.53 16.46 -3.19
CA LYS A 247 -1.79 15.48 -4.25
C LYS A 247 -0.50 14.84 -4.77
N GLU A 248 0.52 15.66 -5.03
CA GLU A 248 1.82 15.21 -5.50
C GLU A 248 2.48 14.30 -4.46
N GLU A 249 2.55 14.75 -3.21
CA GLU A 249 3.15 13.96 -2.13
C GLU A 249 2.35 12.67 -1.84
N LEU A 250 1.00 12.70 -1.89
CA LEU A 250 0.15 11.49 -1.76
C LEU A 250 0.40 10.50 -2.89
N PHE A 251 0.56 10.97 -4.13
CA PHE A 251 0.89 10.11 -5.25
C PHE A 251 2.18 9.30 -4.98
N HIS A 252 3.19 9.94 -4.43
CA HIS A 252 4.44 9.28 -4.07
C HIS A 252 4.33 8.43 -2.80
N ALA A 253 3.59 8.89 -1.77
CA ALA A 253 3.40 8.13 -0.55
C ALA A 253 2.65 6.81 -0.81
N ILE A 254 1.54 6.85 -1.57
CA ILE A 254 0.75 5.66 -1.94
C ILE A 254 1.62 4.62 -2.65
N ARG A 255 2.63 5.05 -3.45
CA ARG A 255 3.60 4.13 -4.06
C ARG A 255 4.29 3.22 -3.05
N HIS A 256 4.73 3.75 -1.91
CA HIS A 256 5.45 2.96 -0.92
C HIS A 256 4.56 1.88 -0.30
N PHE A 257 3.30 2.20 -0.02
CA PHE A 257 2.33 1.23 0.51
C PHE A 257 1.98 0.16 -0.53
N PHE A 258 1.74 0.60 -1.76
CA PHE A 258 1.49 -0.32 -2.86
C PHE A 258 2.67 -1.28 -3.08
N LEU A 259 3.90 -0.80 -3.12
CA LEU A 259 5.09 -1.63 -3.33
C LEU A 259 5.29 -2.64 -2.21
N PHE A 260 5.02 -2.24 -0.96
CA PHE A 260 5.04 -3.16 0.18
C PHE A 260 4.00 -4.26 0.01
N PHE A 261 2.75 -3.88 -0.25
CA PHE A 261 1.67 -4.82 -0.42
C PHE A 261 1.90 -5.75 -1.61
N ALA A 262 2.31 -5.20 -2.76
CA ALA A 262 2.61 -5.96 -3.97
C ALA A 262 3.70 -7.02 -3.73
N GLN A 263 4.78 -6.66 -3.01
CA GLN A 263 5.84 -7.62 -2.66
C GLN A 263 5.29 -8.78 -1.82
N ARG A 264 4.40 -8.52 -0.85
CA ARG A 264 3.72 -9.55 -0.05
C ARG A 264 2.83 -10.47 -0.90
N GLN A 265 2.36 -9.98 -2.07
CA GLN A 265 1.60 -10.77 -3.04
C GLN A 265 2.49 -11.44 -4.11
N GLY A 266 3.81 -11.36 -3.98
CA GLY A 266 4.76 -11.96 -4.92
C GLY A 266 5.03 -11.14 -6.19
N PHE A 267 4.70 -9.83 -6.17
CA PHE A 267 5.02 -8.89 -7.23
C PHE A 267 6.21 -8.02 -6.84
N PHE A 268 7.09 -7.74 -7.81
CA PHE A 268 8.33 -7.01 -7.56
C PHE A 268 8.52 -5.89 -8.57
N ALA A 269 8.96 -4.74 -8.09
CA ALA A 269 9.13 -3.56 -8.92
C ALA A 269 10.59 -3.31 -9.27
N ILE A 270 10.85 -3.04 -10.56
CA ILE A 270 12.17 -2.72 -11.08
C ILE A 270 12.16 -1.30 -11.65
N HIS A 271 13.12 -0.47 -11.23
CA HIS A 271 13.39 0.84 -11.79
C HIS A 271 13.94 0.70 -13.21
N SER A 272 13.04 0.83 -14.18
CA SER A 272 13.33 0.62 -15.61
C SER A 272 12.33 1.38 -16.47
N ALA A 273 12.78 1.87 -17.61
CA ALA A 273 11.89 2.20 -18.72
C ALA A 273 11.63 0.96 -19.56
N SER A 274 10.50 0.88 -20.26
CA SER A 274 10.12 -0.33 -21.00
C SER A 274 9.46 -0.03 -22.34
N ILE A 275 9.68 -0.92 -23.29
CA ILE A 275 9.07 -0.90 -24.64
C ILE A 275 8.36 -2.23 -24.89
N LEU A 276 7.38 -2.20 -25.80
CA LEU A 276 6.78 -3.39 -26.38
C LEU A 276 7.46 -3.72 -27.70
N TYR A 277 8.06 -4.91 -27.81
CA TYR A 277 8.65 -5.40 -29.05
C TYR A 277 8.39 -6.91 -29.17
N GLN A 278 7.87 -7.35 -30.33
CA GLN A 278 7.48 -8.75 -30.60
C GLN A 278 6.53 -9.33 -29.52
N ASP A 279 5.48 -8.57 -29.18
CA ASP A 279 4.48 -8.92 -28.15
C ASP A 279 5.07 -9.18 -26.74
N GLN A 280 6.31 -8.81 -26.48
CA GLN A 280 7.01 -8.91 -25.20
C GLN A 280 7.50 -7.53 -24.74
N VAL A 281 7.53 -7.34 -23.42
CA VAL A 281 8.08 -6.12 -22.82
C VAL A 281 9.56 -6.30 -22.52
N TRP A 282 10.38 -5.38 -23.01
CA TRP A 282 11.80 -5.29 -22.73
C TRP A 282 12.08 -4.15 -21.75
N LEU A 283 12.73 -4.46 -20.63
CA LEU A 283 13.07 -3.49 -19.59
C LEU A 283 14.47 -2.95 -19.80
N PHE A 284 14.59 -1.63 -19.90
CA PHE A 284 15.88 -0.91 -19.91
C PHE A 284 16.13 -0.30 -18.55
N SER A 285 17.13 -0.80 -17.85
CA SER A 285 17.43 -0.43 -16.48
C SER A 285 18.86 0.05 -16.31
N GLY A 286 19.07 0.97 -15.41
CA GLY A 286 20.37 1.58 -15.13
C GLY A 286 20.25 2.62 -14.01
N HIS A 287 21.39 3.15 -13.55
CA HIS A 287 21.40 4.26 -12.58
C HIS A 287 20.63 5.48 -13.12
N SER A 288 20.26 6.40 -12.23
CA SER A 288 19.70 7.67 -12.65
C SER A 288 20.63 8.36 -13.65
N GLY A 289 20.07 8.96 -14.70
CA GLY A 289 20.84 9.61 -15.76
C GLY A 289 21.61 8.67 -16.72
N MET A 290 21.46 7.34 -16.60
CA MET A 290 22.15 6.38 -17.48
C MET A 290 21.61 6.35 -18.93
N GLY A 291 20.48 6.99 -19.20
CA GLY A 291 19.93 7.06 -20.55
C GLY A 291 18.76 6.08 -20.81
N LYS A 292 18.08 5.59 -19.78
CA LYS A 292 16.88 4.72 -19.93
C LYS A 292 15.86 5.32 -20.90
N SER A 293 15.40 6.55 -20.62
CA SER A 293 14.43 7.24 -21.49
C SER A 293 15.00 7.58 -22.85
N THR A 294 16.29 7.91 -22.95
CA THR A 294 16.95 8.11 -24.25
C THR A 294 16.87 6.83 -25.09
N HIS A 295 17.22 5.68 -24.50
CA HIS A 295 17.23 4.41 -25.20
C HIS A 295 15.83 3.98 -25.66
N THR A 296 14.81 4.10 -24.80
CA THR A 296 13.41 3.79 -25.19
C THR A 296 12.89 4.76 -26.27
N ASN A 297 13.30 6.03 -26.26
CA ASN A 297 12.98 6.97 -27.33
C ASN A 297 13.64 6.60 -28.66
N LEU A 298 14.91 6.15 -28.64
CA LEU A 298 15.57 5.64 -29.85
C LEU A 298 14.78 4.47 -30.46
N TRP A 299 14.29 3.54 -29.65
CA TRP A 299 13.45 2.45 -30.11
C TRP A 299 12.14 2.94 -30.73
N LYS A 300 11.49 3.88 -30.10
CA LYS A 300 10.27 4.50 -30.63
C LYS A 300 10.53 5.20 -31.97
N GLU A 301 11.60 5.97 -32.07
CA GLU A 301 11.96 6.72 -33.28
C GLU A 301 12.40 5.84 -34.43
N GLN A 302 13.22 4.83 -34.15
CA GLN A 302 13.81 3.97 -35.20
C GLN A 302 12.89 2.83 -35.64
N PHE A 303 12.07 2.29 -34.72
CA PHE A 303 11.30 1.08 -34.98
C PHE A 303 9.80 1.24 -34.72
N GLY A 304 9.34 2.42 -34.28
CA GLY A 304 7.93 2.68 -33.97
C GLY A 304 7.40 1.90 -32.76
N THR A 305 8.26 1.44 -31.85
CA THR A 305 7.84 0.66 -30.68
C THR A 305 7.05 1.50 -29.69
N GLU A 306 6.07 0.88 -29.04
CA GLU A 306 5.31 1.49 -27.95
C GLU A 306 6.15 1.52 -26.67
N ILE A 307 6.18 2.67 -25.97
CA ILE A 307 6.73 2.77 -24.62
C ILE A 307 5.62 2.37 -23.64
N ILE A 308 5.88 1.40 -22.77
CA ILE A 308 4.88 0.89 -21.82
C ILE A 308 4.94 1.65 -20.49
N ASN A 309 6.14 1.90 -19.97
CA ASN A 309 6.35 2.73 -18.79
C ASN A 309 7.73 3.39 -18.82
N GLY A 310 7.82 4.63 -18.35
CA GLY A 310 9.07 5.41 -18.40
C GLY A 310 10.00 5.25 -17.21
N ASP A 311 9.53 4.69 -16.10
CA ASP A 311 10.31 4.69 -14.84
C ASP A 311 10.20 3.44 -14.00
N LEU A 312 8.99 2.84 -13.89
CA LEU A 312 8.72 1.78 -12.94
C LEU A 312 7.88 0.67 -13.54
N ASN A 313 8.41 -0.54 -13.50
CA ASN A 313 7.74 -1.73 -14.03
C ASN A 313 7.53 -2.77 -12.90
N LEU A 314 6.32 -3.31 -12.81
CA LEU A 314 5.95 -4.34 -11.84
C LEU A 314 6.02 -5.70 -12.51
N ILE A 315 6.69 -6.65 -11.87
CA ILE A 315 6.83 -8.02 -12.37
C ILE A 315 6.12 -8.97 -11.40
N GLY A 316 5.35 -9.88 -11.97
CA GLY A 316 4.74 -11.02 -11.30
C GLY A 316 4.82 -12.25 -12.19
N TRP A 317 4.29 -13.39 -11.75
CA TRP A 317 4.26 -14.62 -12.53
C TRP A 317 2.81 -15.01 -12.84
N SER A 318 2.57 -15.35 -14.11
CA SER A 318 1.23 -15.71 -14.58
C SER A 318 0.73 -17.00 -13.91
N ASN A 319 -0.48 -16.93 -13.38
CA ASN A 319 -1.22 -18.10 -12.85
C ASN A 319 -2.06 -18.80 -13.93
N GLY A 320 -2.02 -18.32 -15.18
CA GLY A 320 -2.68 -18.94 -16.33
C GLY A 320 -4.18 -18.64 -16.49
N GLY A 321 -4.79 -17.74 -15.71
CA GLY A 321 -6.23 -17.55 -15.80
C GLY A 321 -6.80 -16.13 -15.69
N GLN A 322 -6.21 -15.24 -14.93
CA GLN A 322 -6.81 -13.93 -14.59
C GLN A 322 -6.02 -12.70 -15.06
N ASP A 323 -4.88 -12.92 -15.71
CA ASP A 323 -4.05 -11.81 -16.17
C ASP A 323 -4.71 -11.07 -17.33
N ASN A 324 -4.82 -9.75 -17.25
CA ASN A 324 -5.25 -8.87 -18.34
C ASN A 324 -4.14 -8.74 -19.41
N ILE A 325 -3.67 -9.90 -19.90
CA ILE A 325 -2.66 -10.00 -20.93
C ILE A 325 -3.28 -9.60 -22.28
N GLY A 326 -2.56 -8.83 -23.09
CA GLY A 326 -2.99 -8.39 -24.41
C GLY A 326 -3.62 -9.51 -25.23
N GLN A 327 -4.61 -9.18 -26.05
CA GLN A 327 -5.51 -10.14 -26.74
C GLN A 327 -4.83 -11.14 -27.67
N SER A 328 -3.55 -10.93 -28.02
CA SER A 328 -2.82 -11.75 -29.00
C SER A 328 -2.11 -12.98 -28.41
N VAL A 329 -2.07 -13.14 -27.07
CA VAL A 329 -1.24 -14.17 -26.44
C VAL A 329 -2.09 -15.29 -25.85
N ASN A 330 -1.74 -16.54 -26.12
CA ASN A 330 -2.37 -17.71 -25.51
C ASN A 330 -2.03 -17.81 -24.02
N LYS A 331 -3.00 -17.46 -23.17
CA LYS A 331 -2.84 -17.38 -21.70
C LYS A 331 -2.37 -18.69 -21.05
N GLN A 332 -2.75 -19.84 -21.60
CA GLN A 332 -2.37 -21.15 -21.04
C GLN A 332 -0.88 -21.47 -21.25
N SER A 333 -0.29 -20.99 -22.34
CA SER A 333 1.14 -21.19 -22.63
C SER A 333 2.05 -20.35 -21.74
N LEU A 334 1.50 -19.32 -21.07
CA LEU A 334 2.25 -18.40 -20.21
C LEU A 334 2.26 -18.77 -18.73
N LYS A 335 1.66 -19.90 -18.34
CA LYS A 335 1.65 -20.30 -16.93
C LYS A 335 3.08 -20.44 -16.39
N GLY A 336 3.36 -19.66 -15.33
CA GLY A 336 4.68 -19.62 -14.71
C GLY A 336 5.69 -18.68 -15.37
N HIS A 337 5.34 -18.03 -16.51
CA HIS A 337 6.19 -17.01 -17.12
C HIS A 337 6.10 -15.67 -16.37
N PRO A 338 7.19 -14.88 -16.32
CA PRO A 338 7.17 -13.54 -15.76
C PRO A 338 6.39 -12.59 -16.68
N ILE A 339 5.49 -11.82 -16.06
CA ILE A 339 4.63 -10.83 -16.69
C ILE A 339 5.00 -9.45 -16.16
N VAL A 340 5.06 -8.47 -17.04
CA VAL A 340 5.20 -7.06 -16.71
C VAL A 340 3.82 -6.42 -16.68
N TYR A 341 3.49 -5.78 -15.58
CA TYR A 341 2.24 -5.08 -15.36
C TYR A 341 2.49 -3.57 -15.39
N GLY A 342 1.59 -2.85 -16.03
CA GLY A 342 1.61 -1.39 -16.00
C GLY A 342 1.37 -0.82 -14.61
N MET A 343 1.99 0.32 -14.35
CA MET A 343 1.87 1.05 -13.10
C MET A 343 1.68 2.55 -13.35
N PRO A 344 0.98 3.29 -12.45
CA PRO A 344 0.78 4.72 -12.62
C PRO A 344 2.07 5.55 -12.45
N TRP A 345 3.06 5.03 -11.75
CA TRP A 345 4.32 5.73 -11.48
C TRP A 345 5.27 5.55 -12.68
N CYS A 346 5.28 6.54 -13.55
CA CYS A 346 6.01 6.52 -14.83
C CYS A 346 7.09 7.62 -14.95
N GLY A 347 7.45 8.22 -13.82
CA GLY A 347 8.42 9.31 -13.76
C GLY A 347 8.00 10.51 -14.61
N THR A 348 8.97 11.20 -15.20
CA THR A 348 8.72 12.39 -16.02
C THR A 348 8.18 12.10 -17.43
N SER A 349 8.10 10.83 -17.83
CA SER A 349 7.61 10.47 -19.16
C SER A 349 6.11 10.71 -19.35
N GLY A 350 5.34 10.63 -18.26
CA GLY A 350 3.88 10.65 -18.31
C GLY A 350 3.24 9.45 -19.02
N ILE A 351 4.04 8.43 -19.38
CA ILE A 351 3.58 7.26 -20.14
C ILE A 351 3.45 6.08 -19.20
N ALA A 352 2.20 5.63 -18.98
CA ALA A 352 1.86 4.46 -18.18
C ALA A 352 0.75 3.66 -18.86
N SER A 353 1.01 2.40 -19.18
CA SER A 353 0.01 1.48 -19.71
C SER A 353 -0.68 0.73 -18.57
N THR A 354 -1.96 0.44 -18.71
CA THR A 354 -2.72 -0.45 -17.80
C THR A 354 -2.66 -1.91 -18.24
N LYS A 355 -2.09 -2.17 -19.42
CA LYS A 355 -1.97 -3.52 -19.98
C LYS A 355 -0.80 -4.27 -19.35
N SER A 356 -0.84 -5.58 -19.45
CA SER A 356 0.24 -6.48 -19.06
C SER A 356 0.72 -7.31 -20.24
N TYR A 357 1.99 -7.68 -20.22
CA TYR A 357 2.64 -8.40 -21.30
C TYR A 357 3.70 -9.35 -20.74
N PRO A 358 4.05 -10.44 -21.47
CA PRO A 358 5.19 -11.27 -21.12
C PRO A 358 6.48 -10.45 -21.06
N LEU A 359 7.34 -10.77 -20.11
CA LEU A 359 8.67 -10.19 -20.02
C LEU A 359 9.60 -10.85 -21.02
N GLY A 360 10.07 -10.10 -22.01
CA GLY A 360 11.07 -10.56 -22.99
C GLY A 360 12.48 -10.60 -22.43
N GLY A 361 12.86 -9.62 -21.62
CA GLY A 361 14.17 -9.59 -20.98
C GLY A 361 14.49 -8.27 -20.29
N ILE A 362 15.67 -8.22 -19.67
CA ILE A 362 16.18 -7.06 -18.95
C ILE A 362 17.50 -6.60 -19.57
N VAL A 363 17.57 -5.35 -19.96
CA VAL A 363 18.76 -4.70 -20.51
C VAL A 363 19.33 -3.74 -19.48
N LEU A 364 20.45 -4.09 -18.91
CA LEU A 364 21.21 -3.24 -18.00
C LEU A 364 22.07 -2.31 -18.85
N LEU A 365 21.81 -0.99 -18.75
CA LEU A 365 22.52 0.01 -19.53
C LEU A 365 23.78 0.48 -18.82
N GLY A 366 24.85 0.63 -19.58
CA GLY A 366 26.09 1.28 -19.19
C GLY A 366 26.54 2.28 -20.28
N ARG A 367 27.38 3.26 -19.91
CA ARG A 367 27.93 4.23 -20.86
C ARG A 367 29.22 3.72 -21.46
N SER A 368 29.38 3.88 -22.77
CA SER A 368 30.60 3.62 -23.53
C SER A 368 30.66 4.51 -24.74
N ASP A 369 31.84 4.65 -25.33
CA ASP A 369 32.04 5.32 -26.61
C ASP A 369 31.67 4.42 -27.79
N ASN A 370 31.48 3.12 -27.57
CA ASN A 370 31.11 2.13 -28.59
C ASN A 370 29.97 1.23 -28.02
N ASP A 371 29.06 0.83 -28.92
CA ASP A 371 27.95 -0.03 -28.59
C ASP A 371 28.35 -1.50 -28.60
N HIS A 372 28.34 -2.16 -27.45
CA HIS A 372 28.71 -3.57 -27.32
C HIS A 372 28.10 -4.21 -26.06
N PHE A 373 28.06 -5.56 -26.07
CA PHE A 373 27.64 -6.32 -24.90
C PHE A 373 28.83 -6.75 -24.06
N GLU A 374 28.71 -6.56 -22.76
CA GLU A 374 29.59 -7.17 -21.77
C GLU A 374 28.94 -8.44 -21.21
N SER A 375 29.70 -9.53 -21.16
CA SER A 375 29.23 -10.79 -20.61
C SER A 375 29.12 -10.71 -19.09
N LEU A 376 27.99 -11.15 -18.53
CA LEU A 376 27.77 -11.24 -17.08
C LEU A 376 27.71 -12.69 -16.64
N THR A 377 28.36 -12.99 -15.52
CA THR A 377 28.11 -14.24 -14.79
C THR A 377 26.69 -14.25 -14.20
N ASN A 378 26.17 -15.42 -13.85
CA ASN A 378 24.84 -15.52 -13.24
C ASN A 378 24.74 -14.69 -11.96
N ASP A 379 25.74 -14.72 -11.11
CA ASP A 379 25.78 -13.95 -9.86
C ASP A 379 25.78 -12.44 -10.13
N GLN A 380 26.53 -12.00 -11.14
CA GLN A 380 26.51 -10.59 -11.54
C GLN A 380 25.14 -10.15 -12.06
N LYS A 381 24.43 -11.00 -12.81
CA LYS A 381 23.04 -10.72 -13.25
C LYS A 381 22.12 -10.53 -12.03
N ILE A 382 22.17 -11.45 -11.07
CA ILE A 382 21.34 -11.40 -9.85
C ILE A 382 21.62 -10.12 -9.09
N VAL A 383 22.88 -9.81 -8.79
CA VAL A 383 23.26 -8.62 -8.02
C VAL A 383 22.83 -7.33 -8.72
N ARG A 384 23.06 -7.24 -10.05
CA ARG A 384 22.68 -6.04 -10.80
C ARG A 384 21.18 -5.85 -10.90
N VAL A 385 20.38 -6.92 -11.03
CA VAL A 385 18.90 -6.83 -10.96
C VAL A 385 18.47 -6.38 -9.57
N MET A 386 19.02 -6.98 -8.51
CA MET A 386 18.75 -6.56 -7.12
C MET A 386 18.97 -5.06 -6.91
N GLN A 387 20.04 -4.50 -7.43
CA GLN A 387 20.36 -3.07 -7.34
C GLN A 387 19.34 -2.16 -8.07
N ARG A 388 18.49 -2.73 -8.93
CA ARG A 388 17.44 -2.00 -9.68
C ARG A 388 16.04 -2.25 -9.08
N MET A 389 15.91 -3.18 -8.16
CA MET A 389 14.65 -3.40 -7.45
C MET A 389 14.38 -2.26 -6.48
N ILE A 390 13.16 -1.79 -6.49
CA ILE A 390 12.66 -0.75 -5.58
C ILE A 390 11.56 -1.29 -4.65
N SER A 391 11.26 -2.59 -4.74
CA SER A 391 10.46 -3.27 -3.72
C SER A 391 11.14 -3.15 -2.35
N PRO A 392 10.38 -3.00 -1.25
CA PRO A 392 10.94 -2.77 0.08
C PRO A 392 11.97 -3.82 0.51
N VAL A 393 12.91 -3.36 1.36
CA VAL A 393 13.98 -4.18 1.98
C VAL A 393 14.09 -3.84 3.48
N TRP A 394 12.96 -3.57 4.13
CA TRP A 394 12.94 -3.11 5.51
C TRP A 394 13.31 -4.20 6.51
N THR A 395 13.03 -5.45 6.14
CA THR A 395 13.28 -6.65 6.96
C THR A 395 14.04 -7.70 6.14
N GLU A 396 14.59 -8.68 6.85
CA GLU A 396 15.39 -9.75 6.25
C GLU A 396 14.60 -10.61 5.26
N ASP A 397 13.35 -10.92 5.59
CA ASP A 397 12.43 -11.67 4.71
C ASP A 397 12.10 -10.91 3.41
N MET A 398 11.99 -9.58 3.46
CA MET A 398 11.80 -8.74 2.26
C MET A 398 13.04 -8.74 1.37
N LEU A 399 14.22 -8.65 1.96
CA LEU A 399 15.48 -8.74 1.23
C LEU A 399 15.64 -10.11 0.56
N GLU A 400 15.33 -11.17 1.29
CA GLU A 400 15.35 -12.55 0.78
C GLU A 400 14.34 -12.75 -0.36
N ALA A 401 13.12 -12.18 -0.25
CA ALA A 401 12.12 -12.23 -1.30
C ALA A 401 12.63 -11.56 -2.60
N ASN A 402 13.24 -10.38 -2.49
CA ASN A 402 13.86 -9.69 -3.63
C ASN A 402 14.99 -10.52 -4.25
N LEU A 403 15.84 -11.14 -3.43
CA LEU A 403 16.93 -11.99 -3.90
C LEU A 403 16.39 -13.22 -4.65
N LYS A 404 15.37 -13.88 -4.10
CA LYS A 404 14.71 -15.02 -4.77
C LYS A 404 14.08 -14.62 -6.11
N CYS A 405 13.45 -13.44 -6.17
CA CYS A 405 12.92 -12.89 -7.41
C CYS A 405 14.02 -12.65 -8.44
N ALA A 406 15.11 -11.95 -8.07
CA ALA A 406 16.21 -11.68 -8.99
C ALA A 406 16.88 -12.96 -9.50
N ALA A 407 17.07 -13.95 -8.62
CA ALA A 407 17.63 -15.26 -8.99
C ALA A 407 16.69 -16.04 -9.95
N LYS A 408 15.38 -15.93 -9.73
CA LYS A 408 14.39 -16.54 -10.62
C LYS A 408 14.39 -15.87 -11.99
N LEU A 409 14.40 -14.54 -12.06
CA LEU A 409 14.50 -13.78 -13.31
C LEU A 409 15.78 -14.12 -14.10
N ALA A 410 16.92 -14.24 -13.41
CA ALA A 410 18.18 -14.58 -14.05
C ALA A 410 18.19 -15.97 -14.72
N LYS A 411 17.26 -16.86 -14.32
CA LYS A 411 17.09 -18.20 -14.92
C LYS A 411 16.05 -18.21 -16.04
N GLU A 412 15.02 -17.36 -15.97
CA GLU A 412 13.82 -17.48 -16.81
C GLU A 412 13.84 -16.52 -18.00
N VAL A 413 14.58 -15.40 -17.90
CA VAL A 413 14.65 -14.43 -19.00
C VAL A 413 16.09 -14.01 -19.31
N PRO A 414 16.38 -13.59 -20.55
CA PRO A 414 17.69 -13.04 -20.90
C PRO A 414 17.94 -11.73 -20.15
N ILE A 415 19.15 -11.61 -19.57
CA ILE A 415 19.63 -10.38 -18.94
C ILE A 415 20.91 -9.98 -19.62
N TYR A 416 20.88 -8.83 -20.29
CA TYR A 416 22.00 -8.27 -21.03
C TYR A 416 22.63 -7.09 -20.30
N HIS A 417 23.93 -6.91 -20.48
CA HIS A 417 24.60 -5.67 -20.15
C HIS A 417 25.05 -5.00 -21.42
N LEU A 418 24.35 -3.94 -21.82
CA LEU A 418 24.64 -3.14 -22.99
C LEU A 418 25.43 -1.89 -22.59
N LEU A 419 26.69 -1.85 -22.95
CA LEU A 419 27.50 -0.66 -22.90
C LEU A 419 27.29 0.11 -24.21
N CYS A 420 26.74 1.33 -24.12
CA CYS A 420 26.27 2.01 -25.31
C CYS A 420 26.47 3.52 -25.32
N THR A 421 26.43 4.06 -26.49
CA THR A 421 26.34 5.49 -26.81
C THR A 421 24.90 5.99 -26.64
N LYS A 422 24.66 7.26 -26.98
CA LYS A 422 23.31 7.84 -27.10
C LYS A 422 22.78 7.84 -28.53
N GLU A 423 23.55 7.23 -29.45
CA GLU A 423 23.26 7.25 -30.87
C GLU A 423 22.26 6.14 -31.25
N PRO A 424 21.58 6.27 -32.40
CA PRO A 424 20.65 5.23 -32.89
C PRO A 424 21.27 3.83 -33.00
N SER A 425 22.59 3.74 -33.26
CA SER A 425 23.34 2.46 -33.35
C SER A 425 23.11 1.57 -32.12
N ALA A 426 22.97 2.17 -30.91
CA ALA A 426 22.71 1.43 -29.69
C ALA A 426 21.40 0.63 -29.75
N ALA A 427 20.35 1.20 -30.34
CA ALA A 427 19.07 0.52 -30.51
C ALA A 427 19.18 -0.60 -31.58
N TYR A 428 19.90 -0.38 -32.64
CA TYR A 428 20.14 -1.42 -33.71
C TYR A 428 20.93 -2.61 -33.16
N VAL A 429 21.98 -2.35 -32.35
CA VAL A 429 22.79 -3.41 -31.72
C VAL A 429 21.93 -4.26 -30.80
N MET A 430 21.07 -3.63 -29.98
CA MET A 430 20.17 -4.35 -29.08
C MET A 430 19.12 -5.14 -29.88
N LYS A 431 18.50 -4.52 -30.91
CA LYS A 431 17.50 -5.18 -31.76
C LYS A 431 18.06 -6.44 -32.41
N ALA A 432 19.26 -6.34 -33.01
CA ALA A 432 19.92 -7.48 -33.63
C ALA A 432 20.21 -8.62 -32.64
N ARG A 433 20.38 -8.31 -31.37
CA ARG A 433 20.55 -9.30 -30.30
C ARG A 433 19.24 -10.02 -29.97
N ILE A 434 18.14 -9.28 -29.86
CA ILE A 434 16.80 -9.83 -29.58
C ILE A 434 16.39 -10.74 -30.75
N ASP A 435 16.49 -10.24 -32.02
CA ASP A 435 16.07 -10.98 -33.19
C ASP A 435 16.85 -12.32 -33.42
N LYS A 436 18.09 -12.39 -32.92
CA LYS A 436 18.88 -13.64 -32.98
C LYS A 436 18.41 -14.69 -31.98
N GLU A 437 17.93 -14.29 -30.82
CA GLU A 437 17.43 -15.25 -29.81
C GLU A 437 16.09 -15.85 -30.22
N ASP A 438 15.19 -15.03 -30.78
CA ASP A 438 13.92 -15.55 -31.31
C ASP A 438 14.09 -16.54 -32.46
N ALA A 439 15.15 -16.38 -33.28
CA ALA A 439 15.45 -17.32 -34.35
C ALA A 439 16.04 -18.67 -33.85
N GLN A 440 16.40 -18.77 -32.54
CA GLN A 440 16.98 -19.97 -31.92
C GLN A 440 15.98 -20.71 -31.00
N GLN A 441 14.84 -20.09 -30.70
CA GLN A 441 13.71 -20.71 -29.98
C GLN A 441 12.70 -21.31 -30.97
#